data_2273c09e031e27b72a1c4c672d9aeb1f
#
_entry.id   2273c09e031e27b72a1c4c672d9aeb1f
#
_cell.length_a   1.000
_cell.length_b   1.000
_cell.length_c   1.000
_cell.angle_alpha   90.00
_cell.angle_beta   90.00
_cell.angle_gamma   90.00
#
_symmetry.space_group_name_H-M   'P 1'
#
loop_
_entity.id
_entity.type
_entity.pdbx_description
1 polymer ?
#
loop_
_entity_poly.entity_id
_entity_poly.type
_entity_poly.pdbx_seq_one_letter_code
_entity_poly.pdbx_strand_id
1 'polypeptide(L)'
;MRVLHTSDWHLGRQFHNVSLLEDQRHVLHQLIERVRTEACDVVLIAGDVYDRSVPPAEAVALLNETLSTLCLEMGVAVVMISGNHDGAERLGFGADLLQSAGLHIISDLDHITRPVVIERAGQSVHFYGIPFCTPERVRHQFQVPVHSFDAA
;
A
#
# COMPACT_ATOMS: atom_id res chain seq x y z
N MET A 1 -7.37 -15.99 -10.67
CA MET A 1 -6.97 -14.65 -10.17
C MET A 1 -5.49 -14.43 -10.41
N ARG A 2 -5.10 -13.28 -10.98
CA ARG A 2 -3.70 -12.91 -11.24
C ARG A 2 -3.34 -11.71 -10.38
N VAL A 3 -2.24 -11.81 -9.63
CA VAL A 3 -1.80 -10.81 -8.65
C VAL A 3 -0.44 -10.26 -9.05
N LEU A 4 -0.29 -8.94 -9.09
CA LEU A 4 1.01 -8.26 -9.17
C LEU A 4 1.40 -7.82 -7.77
N HIS A 5 2.59 -8.18 -7.31
CA HIS A 5 3.15 -7.77 -6.02
C HIS A 5 4.31 -6.80 -6.23
N THR A 6 4.27 -5.70 -5.51
CA THR A 6 5.29 -4.63 -5.51
C THR A 6 5.46 -4.06 -4.11
N SER A 7 6.57 -3.36 -3.85
CA SER A 7 6.86 -2.67 -2.58
C SER A 7 7.88 -1.56 -2.81
N ASP A 8 8.17 -0.81 -1.76
CA ASP A 8 9.32 0.11 -1.70
C ASP A 8 9.32 1.18 -2.80
N TRP A 9 8.18 1.80 -3.04
CA TRP A 9 8.05 2.86 -4.04
C TRP A 9 8.78 4.13 -3.62
N HIS A 10 8.86 4.40 -2.32
CA HIS A 10 9.53 5.57 -1.74
C HIS A 10 9.23 6.87 -2.47
N LEU A 11 7.95 7.12 -2.77
CA LEU A 11 7.53 8.30 -3.53
C LEU A 11 7.99 9.59 -2.86
N GLY A 12 8.59 10.47 -3.65
CA GLY A 12 9.17 11.72 -3.19
C GLY A 12 10.62 11.61 -2.70
N ARG A 13 11.28 10.47 -2.97
CA ARG A 13 12.70 10.28 -2.65
C ARG A 13 13.58 11.25 -3.43
N GLN A 14 14.63 11.71 -2.76
CA GLN A 14 15.68 12.53 -3.36
C GLN A 14 17.03 11.81 -3.26
N PHE A 15 17.85 11.96 -4.28
CA PHE A 15 19.22 11.49 -4.29
C PHE A 15 20.15 12.67 -4.54
N HIS A 16 21.05 12.98 -3.61
CA HIS A 16 21.92 14.15 -3.65
C HIS A 16 21.17 15.47 -3.99
N ASN A 17 20.03 15.71 -3.33
CA ASN A 17 19.13 16.85 -3.57
C ASN A 17 18.49 16.90 -4.96
N VAL A 18 18.59 15.83 -5.74
CA VAL A 18 17.86 15.68 -7.00
C VAL A 18 16.61 14.85 -6.74
N SER A 19 15.44 15.37 -7.12
CA SER A 19 14.17 14.64 -7.01
C SER A 19 14.14 13.48 -7.98
N LEU A 20 13.75 12.30 -7.51
CA LEU A 20 13.52 11.12 -8.36
C LEU A 20 12.07 10.99 -8.83
N LEU A 21 11.23 11.99 -8.59
CA LEU A 21 9.79 11.89 -8.80
C LEU A 21 9.40 11.57 -10.25
N GLU A 22 10.12 12.15 -11.23
CA GLU A 22 9.86 11.87 -12.65
C GLU A 22 10.26 10.44 -13.03
N ASP A 23 11.37 9.93 -12.49
CA ASP A 23 11.76 8.53 -12.67
C ASP A 23 10.73 7.59 -12.03
N GLN A 24 10.25 7.95 -10.84
CA GLN A 24 9.20 7.21 -10.14
C GLN A 24 7.88 7.21 -10.93
N ARG A 25 7.49 8.35 -11.51
CA ARG A 25 6.34 8.45 -12.41
C ARG A 25 6.49 7.50 -13.60
N HIS A 26 7.66 7.49 -14.22
CA HIS A 26 7.94 6.61 -15.35
C HIS A 26 7.81 5.12 -14.97
N VAL A 27 8.37 4.73 -13.82
CA VAL A 27 8.27 3.34 -13.31
C VAL A 27 6.81 2.96 -13.01
N LEU A 28 6.03 3.86 -12.40
CA LEU A 28 4.63 3.59 -12.11
C LEU A 28 3.77 3.47 -13.38
N HIS A 29 4.06 4.26 -14.41
CA HIS A 29 3.43 4.07 -15.73
C HIS A 29 3.76 2.68 -16.32
N GLN A 30 5.00 2.22 -16.22
CA GLN A 30 5.37 0.87 -16.66
C GLN A 30 4.66 -0.21 -15.85
N LEU A 31 4.48 0.01 -14.52
CA LEU A 31 3.71 -0.90 -13.68
C LEU A 31 2.25 -0.98 -14.16
N ILE A 32 1.60 0.15 -14.41
CA ILE A 32 0.22 0.20 -14.92
C ILE A 32 0.12 -0.55 -16.25
N GLU A 33 1.06 -0.33 -17.18
CA GLU A 33 1.09 -1.05 -18.46
C GLU A 33 1.29 -2.57 -18.26
N ARG A 34 2.10 -2.96 -17.28
CA ARG A 34 2.27 -4.38 -16.95
C ARG A 34 0.97 -4.97 -16.39
N VAL A 35 0.30 -4.27 -15.47
CA VAL A 35 -1.00 -4.69 -14.92
C VAL A 35 -2.02 -4.88 -16.03
N ARG A 36 -2.05 -3.97 -17.01
CA ARG A 36 -2.94 -4.04 -18.17
C ARG A 36 -2.61 -5.22 -19.08
N THR A 37 -1.35 -5.36 -19.48
CA THR A 37 -0.89 -6.40 -20.43
C THR A 37 -1.07 -7.79 -19.85
N GLU A 38 -0.79 -7.96 -18.55
CA GLU A 38 -0.93 -9.24 -17.87
C GLU A 38 -2.37 -9.51 -17.41
N ALA A 39 -3.30 -8.57 -17.61
CA ALA A 39 -4.67 -8.66 -17.11
C ALA A 39 -4.72 -9.05 -15.62
N CYS A 40 -4.00 -8.28 -14.78
CA CYS A 40 -3.97 -8.52 -13.34
C CYS A 40 -5.31 -8.15 -12.71
N ASP A 41 -5.77 -8.97 -11.78
CA ASP A 41 -7.00 -8.74 -11.02
C ASP A 41 -6.72 -7.88 -9.76
N VAL A 42 -5.52 -8.00 -9.21
CA VAL A 42 -5.12 -7.40 -7.93
C VAL A 42 -3.69 -6.89 -8.01
N VAL A 43 -3.44 -5.71 -7.42
CA VAL A 43 -2.10 -5.20 -7.12
C VAL A 43 -1.90 -5.18 -5.61
N LEU A 44 -0.83 -5.84 -5.13
CA LEU A 44 -0.40 -5.77 -3.73
C LEU A 44 0.75 -4.80 -3.59
N ILE A 45 0.64 -3.81 -2.69
CA ILE A 45 1.68 -2.83 -2.39
C ILE A 45 2.14 -3.06 -0.95
N ALA A 46 3.30 -3.70 -0.79
CA ALA A 46 3.76 -4.21 0.50
C ALA A 46 4.65 -3.21 1.26
N GLY A 47 4.14 -2.00 1.47
CA GLY A 47 4.75 -0.97 2.31
C GLY A 47 5.77 -0.07 1.61
N ASP A 48 6.26 0.91 2.37
CA ASP A 48 7.18 1.97 1.95
C ASP A 48 6.73 2.68 0.67
N VAL A 49 5.44 3.07 0.69
CA VAL A 49 4.79 3.80 -0.39
C VAL A 49 5.42 5.17 -0.56
N TYR A 50 5.62 5.88 0.54
CA TYR A 50 6.30 7.17 0.58
C TYR A 50 7.72 7.04 1.15
N ASP A 51 8.61 7.94 0.75
CA ASP A 51 9.98 7.99 1.29
C ASP A 51 10.05 8.50 2.73
N ARG A 52 9.01 9.17 3.19
CA ARG A 52 8.92 9.71 4.56
C ARG A 52 7.47 9.85 5.01
N SER A 53 7.25 9.83 6.32
CA SER A 53 5.93 9.91 6.96
C SER A 53 5.14 11.19 6.66
N VAL A 54 5.81 12.25 6.20
CA VAL A 54 5.21 13.49 5.68
C VAL A 54 5.71 13.68 4.25
N PRO A 55 5.02 13.10 3.24
CA PRO A 55 5.44 13.20 1.87
C PRO A 55 5.24 14.60 1.28
N PRO A 56 6.01 14.99 0.26
CA PRO A 56 5.74 16.21 -0.49
C PRO A 56 4.43 16.08 -1.28
N ALA A 57 3.78 17.21 -1.55
CA ALA A 57 2.48 17.25 -2.20
C ALA A 57 2.48 16.55 -3.58
N GLU A 58 3.57 16.68 -4.32
CA GLU A 58 3.74 16.08 -5.64
C GLU A 58 3.80 14.55 -5.58
N ALA A 59 4.36 13.98 -4.50
CA ALA A 59 4.36 12.54 -4.28
C ALA A 59 2.96 12.02 -3.96
N VAL A 60 2.19 12.79 -3.17
CA VAL A 60 0.78 12.47 -2.88
C VAL A 60 -0.05 12.52 -4.17
N ALA A 61 0.17 13.52 -5.02
CA ALA A 61 -0.51 13.64 -6.30
C ALA A 61 -0.20 12.45 -7.23
N LEU A 62 1.07 12.03 -7.30
CA LEU A 62 1.49 10.88 -8.10
C LEU A 62 0.86 9.56 -7.61
N LEU A 63 0.81 9.35 -6.29
CA LEU A 63 0.12 8.18 -5.73
C LEU A 63 -1.37 8.20 -6.08
N ASN A 64 -2.03 9.35 -5.88
CA ASN A 64 -3.45 9.49 -6.20
C ASN A 64 -3.74 9.20 -7.68
N GLU A 65 -2.94 9.73 -8.61
CA GLU A 65 -3.04 9.47 -10.05
C GLU A 65 -2.94 7.96 -10.34
N THR A 66 -1.91 7.31 -9.79
CA THR A 66 -1.65 5.87 -9.98
C THR A 66 -2.81 5.01 -9.46
N LEU A 67 -3.26 5.28 -8.23
CA LEU A 67 -4.36 4.53 -7.62
C LEU A 67 -5.69 4.76 -8.34
N SER A 68 -5.95 5.99 -8.78
CA SER A 68 -7.15 6.32 -9.56
C SER A 68 -7.17 5.54 -10.88
N THR A 69 -6.05 5.48 -11.58
CA THR A 69 -5.95 4.70 -12.82
C THR A 69 -6.18 3.21 -12.57
N LEU A 70 -5.52 2.62 -11.54
CA LEU A 70 -5.69 1.20 -11.23
C LEU A 70 -7.12 0.87 -10.80
N CYS A 71 -7.67 1.62 -9.83
CA CYS A 71 -8.95 1.27 -9.22
C CYS A 71 -10.15 1.73 -10.05
N LEU A 72 -10.15 3.00 -10.50
CA LEU A 72 -11.35 3.60 -11.12
C LEU A 72 -11.40 3.38 -12.63
N GLU A 73 -10.26 3.49 -13.34
CA GLU A 73 -10.25 3.34 -14.78
C GLU A 73 -10.13 1.87 -15.22
N MET A 74 -9.29 1.09 -14.51
CA MET A 74 -9.02 -0.30 -14.87
C MET A 74 -9.85 -1.32 -14.08
N GLY A 75 -10.46 -0.92 -12.96
CA GLY A 75 -11.23 -1.80 -12.09
C GLY A 75 -10.40 -2.87 -11.38
N VAL A 76 -9.10 -2.62 -11.21
CA VAL A 76 -8.16 -3.51 -10.52
C VAL A 76 -8.22 -3.22 -9.02
N ALA A 77 -8.36 -4.25 -8.21
CA ALA A 77 -8.32 -4.09 -6.77
C ALA A 77 -6.89 -3.84 -6.30
N VAL A 78 -6.72 -2.89 -5.39
CA VAL A 78 -5.42 -2.60 -4.76
C VAL A 78 -5.50 -2.92 -3.28
N VAL A 79 -4.56 -3.75 -2.79
CA VAL A 79 -4.37 -4.00 -1.36
C VAL A 79 -3.01 -3.45 -0.97
N MET A 80 -3.00 -2.52 -0.02
CA MET A 80 -1.80 -1.79 0.38
C MET A 80 -1.62 -1.87 1.90
N ILE A 81 -0.39 -2.10 2.34
CA ILE A 81 0.00 -1.98 3.75
C ILE A 81 0.96 -0.80 3.94
N SER A 82 1.04 -0.26 5.15
CA SER A 82 2.07 0.72 5.50
C SER A 82 3.40 0.04 5.84
N GLY A 83 4.50 0.63 5.36
CA GLY A 83 5.88 0.27 5.71
C GLY A 83 6.45 1.14 6.83
N ASN A 84 7.77 1.04 7.04
CA ASN A 84 8.43 1.77 8.13
C ASN A 84 8.70 3.26 7.79
N HIS A 85 8.71 3.63 6.52
CA HIS A 85 8.83 5.02 6.07
C HIS A 85 7.48 5.74 6.07
N ASP A 86 6.38 5.00 5.99
CA ASP A 86 5.04 5.58 5.89
C ASP A 86 4.55 6.13 7.22
N GLY A 87 3.81 7.23 7.17
CA GLY A 87 2.95 7.65 8.27
C GLY A 87 1.64 6.84 8.24
N ALA A 88 1.54 5.80 9.06
CA ALA A 88 0.43 4.85 9.03
C ALA A 88 -0.94 5.55 9.08
N GLU A 89 -1.11 6.54 9.97
CA GLU A 89 -2.35 7.30 10.13
C GLU A 89 -2.66 8.16 8.88
N ARG A 90 -1.62 8.71 8.22
CA ARG A 90 -1.80 9.51 7.00
C ARG A 90 -2.12 8.63 5.80
N LEU A 91 -1.40 7.52 5.65
CA LEU A 91 -1.66 6.56 4.58
C LEU A 91 -3.05 5.95 4.71
N GLY A 92 -3.48 5.65 5.95
CA GLY A 92 -4.80 5.09 6.27
C GLY A 92 -5.95 6.09 6.25
N PHE A 93 -5.68 7.38 5.97
CA PHE A 93 -6.76 8.37 5.93
C PHE A 93 -7.81 8.01 4.87
N GLY A 94 -9.05 7.89 5.31
CA GLY A 94 -10.17 7.55 4.43
C GLY A 94 -10.20 6.08 3.97
N ALA A 95 -9.40 5.18 4.55
CA ALA A 95 -9.30 3.79 4.14
C ALA A 95 -10.65 3.09 4.01
N ASP A 96 -11.56 3.25 4.98
CA ASP A 96 -12.89 2.64 4.95
C ASP A 96 -13.77 3.17 3.80
N LEU A 97 -13.62 4.45 3.45
CA LEU A 97 -14.37 5.06 2.35
C LEU A 97 -13.86 4.58 0.98
N LEU A 98 -12.56 4.34 0.88
CA LEU A 98 -11.89 3.96 -0.37
C LEU A 98 -12.11 2.49 -0.76
N GLN A 99 -12.55 1.65 0.18
CA GLN A 99 -12.83 0.22 -0.08
C GLN A 99 -13.87 0.04 -1.19
N SER A 100 -14.89 0.89 -1.24
CA SER A 100 -15.92 0.83 -2.28
C SER A 100 -15.38 1.13 -3.69
N ALA A 101 -14.24 1.82 -3.79
CA ALA A 101 -13.53 2.08 -5.03
C ALA A 101 -12.50 0.98 -5.38
N GLY A 102 -12.40 -0.08 -4.57
CA GLY A 102 -11.44 -1.16 -4.77
C GLY A 102 -10.04 -0.91 -4.19
N LEU A 103 -9.88 0.16 -3.40
CA LEU A 103 -8.62 0.44 -2.69
C LEU A 103 -8.75 0.05 -1.21
N HIS A 104 -7.96 -0.94 -0.80
CA HIS A 104 -7.93 -1.47 0.55
C HIS A 104 -6.58 -1.13 1.20
N ILE A 105 -6.60 -0.26 2.21
CA ILE A 105 -5.39 0.19 2.94
C ILE A 105 -5.41 -0.40 4.33
N ILE A 106 -4.38 -1.18 4.67
CA ILE A 106 -4.21 -1.79 5.98
C ILE A 106 -2.98 -1.14 6.63
N SER A 107 -3.21 -0.15 7.47
CA SER A 107 -2.17 0.62 8.16
C SER A 107 -2.28 0.53 9.69
N ASP A 108 -3.32 -0.15 10.18
CA ASP A 108 -3.59 -0.35 11.58
C ASP A 108 -3.56 -1.84 11.96
N LEU A 109 -3.02 -2.12 13.16
CA LEU A 109 -2.95 -3.48 13.72
C LEU A 109 -4.33 -4.05 14.10
N ASP A 110 -5.36 -3.21 14.27
CA ASP A 110 -6.73 -3.66 14.52
C ASP A 110 -7.34 -4.43 13.33
N HIS A 111 -6.78 -4.25 12.14
CA HIS A 111 -7.30 -4.84 10.91
C HIS A 111 -6.57 -6.11 10.46
N ILE A 112 -5.48 -6.53 11.11
CA ILE A 112 -4.65 -7.67 10.67
C ILE A 112 -5.40 -9.01 10.66
N THR A 113 -6.45 -9.15 11.46
CA THR A 113 -7.29 -10.36 11.51
C THR A 113 -8.46 -10.33 10.55
N ARG A 114 -8.68 -9.21 9.86
CA ARG A 114 -9.79 -9.03 8.93
C ARG A 114 -9.27 -9.16 7.50
N PRO A 115 -9.62 -10.20 6.76
CA PRO A 115 -9.18 -10.34 5.38
C PRO A 115 -9.86 -9.33 4.46
N VAL A 116 -9.13 -8.84 3.50
CA VAL A 116 -9.71 -8.26 2.27
C VAL A 116 -10.09 -9.43 1.38
N VAL A 117 -11.38 -9.58 1.12
CA VAL A 117 -11.89 -10.67 0.28
C VAL A 117 -12.15 -10.14 -1.13
N ILE A 118 -11.46 -10.72 -2.11
CA ILE A 118 -11.62 -10.35 -3.52
C ILE A 118 -12.13 -11.56 -4.30
N GLU A 119 -13.25 -11.36 -4.97
CA GLU A 119 -13.89 -12.37 -5.81
C GLU A 119 -13.70 -12.04 -7.28
N ARG A 120 -13.16 -12.98 -8.05
CA ARG A 120 -12.99 -12.85 -9.51
C ARG A 120 -13.17 -14.21 -10.17
N ALA A 121 -13.96 -14.26 -11.24
CA ALA A 121 -14.18 -15.46 -12.07
C ALA A 121 -14.55 -16.70 -11.23
N GLY A 122 -15.38 -16.55 -10.21
CA GLY A 122 -15.82 -17.64 -9.34
C GLY A 122 -14.78 -18.11 -8.32
N GLN A 123 -13.65 -17.41 -8.21
CA GLN A 123 -12.63 -17.65 -7.17
C GLN A 123 -12.72 -16.55 -6.11
N SER A 124 -12.63 -16.94 -4.83
CA SER A 124 -12.53 -16.05 -3.69
C SER A 124 -11.14 -16.18 -3.06
N VAL A 125 -10.43 -15.07 -2.92
CA VAL A 125 -9.10 -15.02 -2.28
C VAL A 125 -9.14 -14.04 -1.13
N HIS A 126 -8.59 -14.46 0.01
CA HIS A 126 -8.51 -13.68 1.23
C HIS A 126 -7.09 -13.14 1.41
N PHE A 127 -6.94 -11.83 1.45
CA PHE A 127 -5.68 -11.14 1.66
C PHE A 127 -5.63 -10.62 3.09
N TYR A 128 -4.62 -11.04 3.85
CA TYR A 128 -4.32 -10.54 5.18
C TYR A 128 -3.11 -9.63 5.11
N GLY A 129 -3.26 -8.36 5.49
CA GLY A 129 -2.18 -7.40 5.54
C GLY A 129 -1.63 -7.25 6.95
N ILE A 130 -0.32 -7.36 7.11
CA ILE A 130 0.38 -7.05 8.35
C ILE A 130 1.25 -5.83 8.08
N PRO A 131 0.84 -4.61 8.52
CA PRO A 131 1.62 -3.41 8.31
C PRO A 131 2.89 -3.43 9.18
N PHE A 132 3.88 -2.62 8.82
CA PHE A 132 5.03 -2.42 9.69
C PHE A 132 4.58 -1.95 11.07
N CYS A 133 5.11 -2.59 12.10
CA CYS A 133 4.84 -2.24 13.48
C CYS A 133 6.11 -2.27 14.33
N THR A 134 6.20 -1.33 15.28
CA THR A 134 7.25 -1.34 16.29
C THR A 134 6.86 -2.22 17.46
N PRO A 135 7.83 -2.78 18.22
CA PRO A 135 7.53 -3.53 19.45
C PRO A 135 6.66 -2.76 20.43
N GLU A 136 6.83 -1.43 20.46
CA GLU A 136 6.03 -0.55 21.31
C GLU A 136 4.55 -0.53 20.87
N ARG A 137 4.26 -0.43 19.57
CA ARG A 137 2.89 -0.48 19.06
C ARG A 137 2.25 -1.83 19.35
N VAL A 138 2.96 -2.94 19.11
CA VAL A 138 2.48 -4.29 19.40
C VAL A 138 2.18 -4.45 20.89
N ARG A 139 3.11 -4.03 21.76
CA ARG A 139 2.92 -4.07 23.22
C ARG A 139 1.69 -3.30 23.66
N HIS A 140 1.50 -2.09 23.14
CA HIS A 140 0.37 -1.24 23.49
C HIS A 140 -0.95 -1.81 22.97
N GLN A 141 -0.97 -2.27 21.73
CA GLN A 141 -2.19 -2.75 21.05
C GLN A 141 -2.70 -4.07 21.66
N PHE A 142 -1.79 -5.02 21.84
CA PHE A 142 -2.16 -6.38 22.27
C PHE A 142 -1.94 -6.63 23.76
N GLN A 143 -1.44 -5.63 24.51
CA GLN A 143 -1.15 -5.74 25.96
C GLN A 143 -0.20 -6.92 26.28
N VAL A 144 0.78 -7.17 25.41
CA VAL A 144 1.75 -8.26 25.53
C VAL A 144 3.16 -7.73 25.86
N PRO A 145 4.00 -8.46 26.61
CA PRO A 145 5.33 -8.00 27.03
C PRO A 145 6.38 -8.15 25.91
N VAL A 146 6.21 -7.42 24.82
CA VAL A 146 7.13 -7.41 23.68
C VAL A 146 8.16 -6.30 23.85
N HIS A 147 9.46 -6.60 23.70
CA HIS A 147 10.56 -5.64 23.90
C HIS A 147 11.56 -5.60 22.73
N SER A 148 11.43 -6.46 21.74
CA SER A 148 12.29 -6.49 20.54
C SER A 148 11.46 -6.78 19.30
N PHE A 149 12.03 -6.52 18.12
CA PHE A 149 11.39 -6.86 16.84
C PHE A 149 11.23 -8.38 16.67
N ASP A 150 12.15 -9.19 17.19
CA ASP A 150 12.05 -10.65 17.10
C ASP A 150 10.90 -11.24 17.94
N ALA A 151 10.38 -10.44 18.89
CA ALA A 151 9.30 -10.85 19.77
C ALA A 151 7.95 -10.19 19.38
N ALA A 152 7.97 -9.25 18.44
CA ALA A 152 6.78 -8.56 17.94
C ALA A 152 6.20 -9.29 16.74
#